data_95be0794b3481658c6851777c638a9ea
#
_entry.id   95be0794b3481658c6851777c638a9ea
#
_cell.length_a   1.000
_cell.length_b   1.000
_cell.length_c   1.000
_cell.angle_alpha   90.00
_cell.angle_beta   90.00
_cell.angle_gamma   90.00
#
_symmetry.space_group_name_H-M   'P 1'
#
loop_
_entity.id
_entity.type
_entity.pdbx_description
1 polymer ?
#
loop_
_entity_poly.entity_id
_entity_poly.type
_entity_poly.pdbx_seq_one_letter_code
_entity_poly.pdbx_strand_id
1 'polypeptide(L)'
;MGGVNFLFGLLKAIPCFAFCFSLTAEKIRVASFNLQNYLIMDRVVEGKWMRDYPKPEKEKRALRSILKQVDADVVAFQEIGERPFLNELWMDLNVTKGPVYPHAIWMPAGDAEEVRHLALFSKIPVNSIRMHHDIEFPYFGDRKTPDRGVLEVTFDSNGTKWKLFNLHLKSKWTERKDDPEAKIRREREARAIRDSLRKSNPPEMNSHYLVVGDFNDHRNSAPLRRFLQVNDTVLTSMIPCEDSRGHRWTQHWAKADSYSRFDYILATPPMLKRLVVGSAKIVDGPDSALASDHRMIFADFQF
;
A
#
# COMPACT_ATOMS: atom_id res chain seq x y z
N MET A 1 47.16 78.05 7.22
CA MET A 1 47.36 76.90 8.08
C MET A 1 46.03 76.16 8.13
N GLY A 2 45.88 75.15 7.28
CA GLY A 2 44.65 74.40 7.11
C GLY A 2 44.79 73.00 7.74
N GLY A 3 43.89 72.71 8.68
CA GLY A 3 43.81 71.35 9.28
C GLY A 3 42.83 70.50 8.51
N VAL A 4 43.30 69.37 8.00
CA VAL A 4 42.51 68.34 7.36
C VAL A 4 42.01 67.34 8.40
N ASN A 5 40.67 67.31 8.58
CA ASN A 5 40.02 66.29 9.44
C ASN A 5 39.76 65.00 8.63
N PHE A 6 40.40 63.89 8.99
CA PHE A 6 40.10 62.55 8.49
C PHE A 6 38.94 61.95 9.31
N LEU A 7 37.79 61.73 8.66
CA LEU A 7 36.71 60.95 9.23
C LEU A 7 36.98 59.46 8.94
N PHE A 8 37.23 58.69 10.02
CA PHE A 8 37.26 57.21 9.99
C PHE A 8 35.81 56.70 10.03
N GLY A 9 35.34 56.17 8.92
CA GLY A 9 34.05 55.45 8.85
C GLY A 9 34.22 54.03 9.44
N LEU A 10 33.52 53.76 10.55
CA LEU A 10 33.36 52.41 11.08
C LEU A 10 32.42 51.59 10.18
N LEU A 11 32.94 50.65 9.41
CA LEU A 11 32.16 49.57 8.81
C LEU A 11 31.68 48.64 9.91
N LYS A 12 30.38 48.63 10.22
CA LYS A 12 29.74 47.62 11.06
C LYS A 12 29.59 46.34 10.25
N ALA A 13 30.34 45.29 10.58
CA ALA A 13 30.17 43.94 10.05
C ALA A 13 28.83 43.39 10.55
N ILE A 14 27.88 43.10 9.63
CA ILE A 14 26.63 42.42 9.92
C ILE A 14 26.95 40.91 10.04
N PRO A 15 26.72 40.28 11.19
CA PRO A 15 26.92 38.83 11.29
C PRO A 15 25.91 38.08 10.41
N CYS A 16 26.41 37.38 9.42
CA CYS A 16 25.61 36.46 8.61
C CYS A 16 25.27 35.24 9.47
N PHE A 17 24.07 35.20 10.04
CA PHE A 17 23.58 34.01 10.71
C PHE A 17 23.24 32.98 9.64
N ALA A 18 24.16 32.03 9.44
CA ALA A 18 23.86 30.82 8.67
C ALA A 18 22.86 29.98 9.48
N PHE A 19 21.59 30.05 9.07
CA PHE A 19 20.58 29.09 9.53
C PHE A 19 20.95 27.70 8.97
N CYS A 20 21.64 26.90 9.76
CA CYS A 20 21.73 25.47 9.52
C CYS A 20 20.33 24.88 9.72
N PHE A 21 19.57 24.71 8.65
CA PHE A 21 18.43 23.81 8.66
C PHE A 21 18.97 22.40 8.88
N SER A 22 18.90 21.91 10.11
CA SER A 22 19.00 20.46 10.36
C SER A 22 17.81 19.82 9.66
N LEU A 23 18.03 19.22 8.48
CA LEU A 23 17.09 18.29 7.86
C LEU A 23 16.96 17.11 8.82
N THR A 24 15.97 17.16 9.70
CA THR A 24 15.59 15.98 10.47
C THR A 24 15.05 14.97 9.47
N ALA A 25 15.68 13.82 9.44
CA ALA A 25 15.26 12.74 8.55
C ALA A 25 13.81 12.34 8.88
N GLU A 26 12.93 12.46 7.91
CA GLU A 26 11.50 12.14 8.03
C GLU A 26 11.30 10.62 8.01
N LYS A 27 10.65 10.09 9.04
CA LYS A 27 10.28 8.67 9.10
C LYS A 27 8.83 8.51 8.68
N ILE A 28 8.60 7.71 7.63
CA ILE A 28 7.28 7.46 7.08
C ILE A 28 6.93 5.98 7.25
N ARG A 29 5.81 5.70 7.90
CA ARG A 29 5.24 4.35 8.04
C ARG A 29 4.26 4.09 6.90
N VAL A 30 4.55 3.06 6.11
CA VAL A 30 3.70 2.58 5.02
C VAL A 30 3.08 1.24 5.40
N ALA A 31 1.77 1.13 5.25
CA ALA A 31 1.01 -0.08 5.57
C ALA A 31 0.16 -0.56 4.39
N SER A 32 -0.17 -1.86 4.40
CA SER A 32 -1.14 -2.48 3.50
C SER A 32 -2.11 -3.35 4.29
N PHE A 33 -3.41 -3.26 3.96
CA PHE A 33 -4.45 -3.98 4.67
C PHE A 33 -5.62 -4.36 3.75
N ASN A 34 -5.79 -5.65 3.50
CA ASN A 34 -7.01 -6.19 2.90
C ASN A 34 -8.12 -6.19 3.96
N LEU A 35 -9.22 -5.49 3.67
CA LEU A 35 -10.31 -5.20 4.63
C LEU A 35 -11.37 -6.29 4.70
N GLN A 36 -11.18 -7.40 3.98
CA GLN A 36 -12.16 -8.50 3.90
C GLN A 36 -13.59 -7.99 3.66
N ASN A 37 -13.84 -7.58 2.40
CA ASN A 37 -15.17 -7.17 1.97
C ASN A 37 -15.80 -6.06 2.84
N TYR A 38 -15.12 -4.91 2.96
CA TYR A 38 -15.69 -3.71 3.60
C TYR A 38 -16.72 -3.08 2.65
N LEU A 39 -17.84 -3.78 2.46
CA LEU A 39 -18.90 -3.48 1.48
C LEU A 39 -20.20 -4.16 1.90
N ILE A 40 -21.28 -3.94 1.13
CA ILE A 40 -22.52 -4.71 1.23
C ILE A 40 -22.39 -5.99 0.42
N MET A 41 -22.70 -7.11 1.04
CA MET A 41 -22.76 -8.42 0.40
C MET A 41 -23.59 -9.40 1.23
N ASP A 42 -23.94 -10.53 0.64
CA ASP A 42 -24.51 -11.65 1.38
C ASP A 42 -23.47 -12.25 2.32
N ARG A 43 -23.82 -12.41 3.59
CA ARG A 43 -22.89 -12.95 4.61
C ARG A 43 -23.62 -13.62 5.77
N VAL A 44 -22.86 -14.46 6.49
CA VAL A 44 -23.34 -15.03 7.75
C VAL A 44 -22.94 -14.07 8.90
N VAL A 45 -23.92 -13.60 9.66
CA VAL A 45 -23.75 -12.75 10.83
C VAL A 45 -24.38 -13.45 12.02
N GLU A 46 -23.59 -13.74 13.05
CA GLU A 46 -24.03 -14.45 14.26
C GLU A 46 -24.78 -15.77 13.95
N GLY A 47 -24.27 -16.52 12.96
CA GLY A 47 -24.85 -17.79 12.53
C GLY A 47 -26.08 -17.68 11.63
N LYS A 48 -26.52 -16.48 11.28
CA LYS A 48 -27.69 -16.26 10.40
C LYS A 48 -27.23 -15.74 9.05
N TRP A 49 -27.84 -16.26 7.97
CA TRP A 49 -27.65 -15.74 6.62
C TRP A 49 -28.39 -14.41 6.44
N MET A 50 -27.65 -13.37 6.06
CA MET A 50 -28.16 -12.03 5.83
C MET A 50 -27.85 -11.64 4.38
N ARG A 51 -28.87 -11.15 3.65
CA ARG A 51 -28.70 -10.59 2.31
C ARG A 51 -28.31 -9.12 2.40
N ASP A 52 -27.51 -8.67 1.43
CA ASP A 52 -27.13 -7.26 1.26
C ASP A 52 -26.75 -6.59 2.59
N TYR A 53 -25.93 -7.28 3.36
CA TYR A 53 -25.56 -6.83 4.70
C TYR A 53 -24.18 -6.17 4.69
N PRO A 54 -24.01 -4.99 5.32
CA PRO A 54 -22.72 -4.33 5.41
C PRO A 54 -21.75 -5.13 6.31
N LYS A 55 -20.46 -4.80 6.24
CA LYS A 55 -19.48 -5.36 7.19
C LYS A 55 -19.95 -5.09 8.63
N PRO A 56 -20.01 -6.12 9.51
CA PRO A 56 -20.51 -5.96 10.87
C PRO A 56 -19.76 -4.90 11.67
N GLU A 57 -20.48 -4.12 12.48
CA GLU A 57 -19.89 -3.02 13.25
C GLU A 57 -18.80 -3.49 14.23
N LYS A 58 -18.92 -4.71 14.75
CA LYS A 58 -17.89 -5.33 15.61
C LYS A 58 -16.56 -5.48 14.84
N GLU A 59 -16.61 -5.92 13.59
CA GLU A 59 -15.45 -6.08 12.71
C GLU A 59 -14.88 -4.71 12.30
N LYS A 60 -15.75 -3.74 11.97
CA LYS A 60 -15.35 -2.36 11.66
C LYS A 60 -14.62 -1.70 12.84
N ARG A 61 -15.10 -1.91 14.08
CA ARG A 61 -14.44 -1.38 15.29
C ARG A 61 -13.06 -1.97 15.49
N ALA A 62 -12.90 -3.30 15.33
CA ALA A 62 -11.61 -3.95 15.41
C ALA A 62 -10.63 -3.42 14.34
N LEU A 63 -11.12 -3.21 13.13
CA LEU A 63 -10.36 -2.64 12.03
C LEU A 63 -9.87 -1.21 12.34
N ARG A 64 -10.76 -0.34 12.85
CA ARG A 64 -10.40 1.02 13.29
C ARG A 64 -9.41 1.01 14.45
N SER A 65 -9.53 0.07 15.38
CA SER A 65 -8.58 -0.13 16.49
C SER A 65 -7.17 -0.40 15.96
N ILE A 66 -7.03 -1.33 15.00
CA ILE A 66 -5.76 -1.66 14.36
C ILE A 66 -5.17 -0.43 13.64
N LEU A 67 -5.99 0.28 12.85
CA LEU A 67 -5.54 1.47 12.12
C LEU A 67 -5.02 2.56 13.07
N LYS A 68 -5.71 2.78 14.20
CA LYS A 68 -5.27 3.73 15.24
C LYS A 68 -4.01 3.28 15.95
N GLN A 69 -3.87 1.99 16.25
CA GLN A 69 -2.69 1.43 16.93
C GLN A 69 -1.45 1.51 16.06
N VAL A 70 -1.56 1.17 14.78
CA VAL A 70 -0.43 1.20 13.83
C VAL A 70 -0.06 2.62 13.48
N ASP A 71 -1.04 3.52 13.38
CA ASP A 71 -0.89 4.96 13.12
C ASP A 71 0.02 5.25 11.91
N ALA A 72 -0.17 4.48 10.83
CA ALA A 72 0.64 4.61 9.63
C ALA A 72 0.43 5.95 8.92
N ASP A 73 1.47 6.46 8.25
CA ASP A 73 1.39 7.70 7.49
C ASP A 73 0.73 7.50 6.13
N VAL A 74 0.91 6.31 5.55
CA VAL A 74 0.25 5.90 4.32
C VAL A 74 -0.30 4.49 4.49
N VAL A 75 -1.60 4.29 4.21
CA VAL A 75 -2.27 2.99 4.28
C VAL A 75 -2.92 2.65 2.96
N ALA A 76 -2.48 1.58 2.33
CA ALA A 76 -3.10 1.01 1.13
C ALA A 76 -4.15 -0.04 1.51
N PHE A 77 -5.35 0.07 0.96
CA PHE A 77 -6.45 -0.82 1.24
C PHE A 77 -6.83 -1.65 0.02
N GLN A 78 -7.23 -2.90 0.26
CA GLN A 78 -7.86 -3.78 -0.69
C GLN A 78 -9.24 -4.21 -0.14
N GLU A 79 -10.15 -4.58 -1.02
CA GLU A 79 -11.52 -5.01 -0.71
C GLU A 79 -12.39 -3.96 0.00
N ILE A 80 -12.18 -2.69 -0.30
CA ILE A 80 -13.15 -1.64 0.03
C ILE A 80 -14.27 -1.66 -1.00
N GLY A 81 -15.52 -1.44 -0.58
CA GLY A 81 -16.67 -1.25 -1.46
C GLY A 81 -16.69 0.12 -2.13
N GLU A 82 -17.87 0.52 -2.56
CA GLU A 82 -18.12 1.82 -3.17
C GLU A 82 -17.63 2.98 -2.31
N ARG A 83 -17.41 4.14 -2.93
CA ARG A 83 -16.85 5.33 -2.28
C ARG A 83 -17.50 5.70 -0.93
N PRO A 84 -18.82 5.52 -0.69
CA PRO A 84 -19.43 5.76 0.62
C PRO A 84 -18.80 4.95 1.76
N PHE A 85 -18.33 3.70 1.50
CA PHE A 85 -17.65 2.88 2.52
C PHE A 85 -16.28 3.44 2.90
N LEU A 86 -15.54 3.98 1.93
CA LEU A 86 -14.28 4.67 2.23
C LEU A 86 -14.54 5.94 3.05
N ASN A 87 -15.58 6.70 2.69
CA ASN A 87 -15.95 7.91 3.42
C ASN A 87 -16.39 7.59 4.87
N GLU A 88 -17.14 6.51 5.07
CA GLU A 88 -17.52 6.02 6.42
C GLU A 88 -16.25 5.74 7.25
N LEU A 89 -15.34 4.91 6.73
CA LEU A 89 -14.10 4.57 7.43
C LEU A 89 -13.24 5.82 7.72
N TRP A 90 -13.15 6.73 6.75
CA TRP A 90 -12.43 7.99 6.88
C TRP A 90 -13.02 8.88 7.97
N MET A 91 -14.35 9.05 7.99
CA MET A 91 -15.06 9.83 9.00
C MET A 91 -14.86 9.25 10.41
N ASP A 92 -15.01 7.93 10.55
CA ASP A 92 -14.85 7.22 11.82
C ASP A 92 -13.44 7.38 12.43
N LEU A 93 -12.41 7.47 11.60
CA LEU A 93 -11.03 7.68 12.05
C LEU A 93 -10.76 9.14 12.41
N ASN A 94 -11.30 10.09 11.65
CA ASN A 94 -10.98 11.51 11.77
C ASN A 94 -11.79 12.27 12.84
N VAL A 95 -12.99 11.78 13.19
CA VAL A 95 -13.91 12.48 14.11
C VAL A 95 -13.39 12.60 15.56
N THR A 96 -12.51 11.73 16.01
CA THR A 96 -12.14 11.64 17.43
C THR A 96 -11.05 12.60 17.89
N LYS A 97 -10.18 13.13 17.02
CA LYS A 97 -9.08 14.06 17.40
C LYS A 97 -8.60 14.99 16.27
N GLY A 98 -9.46 15.31 15.30
CA GLY A 98 -9.10 16.02 14.09
C GLY A 98 -8.64 15.07 12.96
N PRO A 99 -8.42 15.57 11.74
CA PRO A 99 -8.14 14.74 10.59
C PRO A 99 -6.81 14.00 10.76
N VAL A 100 -6.90 12.69 11.00
CA VAL A 100 -5.74 11.79 11.04
C VAL A 100 -5.19 11.61 9.63
N TYR A 101 -6.09 11.52 8.62
CA TYR A 101 -5.75 11.37 7.22
C TYR A 101 -6.37 12.49 6.39
N PRO A 102 -5.63 13.56 6.03
CA PRO A 102 -6.15 14.61 5.16
C PRO A 102 -6.43 14.13 3.73
N HIS A 103 -5.82 13.03 3.30
CA HIS A 103 -6.01 12.51 1.94
C HIS A 103 -6.66 11.12 1.98
N ALA A 104 -7.81 11.01 1.30
CA ALA A 104 -8.53 9.75 1.08
C ALA A 104 -8.72 9.55 -0.43
N ILE A 105 -8.11 8.50 -0.97
CA ILE A 105 -8.11 8.18 -2.40
C ILE A 105 -8.90 6.90 -2.59
N TRP A 106 -9.89 6.91 -3.48
CA TRP A 106 -10.67 5.75 -3.87
C TRP A 106 -10.47 5.51 -5.37
N MET A 107 -10.20 4.26 -5.73
CA MET A 107 -10.06 3.83 -7.11
C MET A 107 -11.09 2.74 -7.38
N PRO A 108 -12.07 2.95 -8.28
CA PRO A 108 -12.98 1.90 -8.72
C PRO A 108 -12.20 0.74 -9.34
N ALA A 109 -12.77 -0.46 -9.29
CA ALA A 109 -12.24 -1.59 -10.04
C ALA A 109 -12.32 -1.32 -11.55
N GLY A 110 -11.43 -1.94 -12.32
CA GLY A 110 -11.45 -1.84 -13.79
C GLY A 110 -12.55 -2.69 -14.42
N ASP A 111 -12.93 -3.79 -13.77
CA ASP A 111 -14.06 -4.62 -14.15
C ASP A 111 -15.34 -4.06 -13.51
N ALA A 112 -16.37 -3.81 -14.33
CA ALA A 112 -17.63 -3.21 -13.87
C ALA A 112 -18.45 -4.13 -12.93
N GLU A 113 -18.21 -5.44 -12.97
CA GLU A 113 -18.87 -6.41 -12.08
C GLU A 113 -18.10 -6.63 -10.76
N GLU A 114 -16.88 -6.11 -10.65
CA GLU A 114 -16.07 -6.24 -9.44
C GLU A 114 -16.48 -5.16 -8.42
N VAL A 115 -16.89 -5.60 -7.25
CA VAL A 115 -17.37 -4.74 -6.15
C VAL A 115 -16.29 -4.42 -5.12
N ARG A 116 -15.09 -4.99 -5.28
CA ARG A 116 -13.94 -4.80 -4.41
C ARG A 116 -12.96 -3.83 -5.06
N HIS A 117 -12.83 -2.68 -4.46
CA HIS A 117 -12.02 -1.59 -4.97
C HIS A 117 -10.71 -1.43 -4.21
N LEU A 118 -9.84 -0.57 -4.73
CA LEU A 118 -8.61 -0.16 -4.07
C LEU A 118 -8.79 1.23 -3.46
N ALA A 119 -8.14 1.46 -2.32
CA ALA A 119 -8.12 2.79 -1.73
C ALA A 119 -6.80 3.05 -1.01
N LEU A 120 -6.60 4.31 -0.62
CA LEU A 120 -5.43 4.73 0.13
C LEU A 120 -5.80 5.91 1.04
N PHE A 121 -5.31 5.86 2.29
CA PHE A 121 -5.25 7.01 3.17
C PHE A 121 -3.83 7.51 3.30
N SER A 122 -3.65 8.84 3.37
CA SER A 122 -2.34 9.45 3.59
C SER A 122 -2.41 10.64 4.54
N LYS A 123 -1.45 10.68 5.48
CA LYS A 123 -1.17 11.87 6.30
C LYS A 123 -0.28 12.86 5.58
N ILE A 124 0.58 12.36 4.68
CA ILE A 124 1.52 13.18 3.92
C ILE A 124 0.89 13.65 2.60
N PRO A 125 1.32 14.81 2.07
CA PRO A 125 0.79 15.34 0.82
C PRO A 125 0.97 14.40 -0.36
N VAL A 126 -0.07 14.31 -1.19
CA VAL A 126 -0.09 13.52 -2.42
C VAL A 126 0.23 14.42 -3.60
N ASN A 127 1.28 14.10 -4.36
CA ASN A 127 1.71 14.87 -5.53
C ASN A 127 0.92 14.51 -6.80
N SER A 128 0.68 13.22 -7.02
CA SER A 128 -0.12 12.76 -8.16
C SER A 128 -0.73 11.39 -7.91
N ILE A 129 -1.83 11.13 -8.61
CA ILE A 129 -2.56 9.86 -8.57
C ILE A 129 -2.72 9.38 -10.01
N ARG A 130 -2.49 8.10 -10.25
CA ARG A 130 -2.80 7.43 -11.51
C ARG A 130 -3.49 6.10 -11.25
N MET A 131 -4.60 5.87 -11.95
CA MET A 131 -5.39 4.66 -11.90
C MET A 131 -5.15 3.87 -13.19
N HIS A 132 -4.53 2.71 -13.08
CA HIS A 132 -4.21 1.86 -14.23
C HIS A 132 -5.29 0.81 -14.42
N HIS A 133 -6.20 1.03 -15.36
CA HIS A 133 -7.24 0.07 -15.76
C HIS A 133 -6.95 -0.56 -17.12
N ASP A 134 -5.97 -0.04 -17.86
CA ASP A 134 -5.66 -0.33 -19.26
C ASP A 134 -4.50 -1.33 -19.45
N ILE A 135 -4.08 -1.99 -18.39
CA ILE A 135 -3.00 -3.00 -18.45
C ILE A 135 -3.57 -4.31 -18.97
N GLU A 136 -3.39 -4.57 -20.26
CA GLU A 136 -3.93 -5.75 -20.91
C GLU A 136 -2.95 -6.94 -20.90
N PHE A 137 -3.51 -8.17 -20.79
CA PHE A 137 -2.77 -9.42 -20.96
C PHE A 137 -3.60 -10.48 -21.69
N PRO A 138 -2.95 -11.40 -22.45
CA PRO A 138 -3.64 -12.48 -23.13
C PRO A 138 -4.09 -13.56 -22.12
N TYR A 139 -5.32 -14.08 -22.27
CA TYR A 139 -5.83 -15.14 -21.42
C TYR A 139 -6.77 -16.05 -22.22
N PHE A 140 -6.32 -17.26 -22.60
CA PHE A 140 -7.07 -18.28 -23.36
C PHE A 140 -7.82 -17.77 -24.60
N GLY A 141 -7.12 -17.01 -25.45
CA GLY A 141 -7.68 -16.45 -26.67
C GLY A 141 -8.30 -15.05 -26.51
N ASP A 142 -8.61 -14.65 -25.29
CA ASP A 142 -9.13 -13.33 -24.96
C ASP A 142 -8.03 -12.37 -24.50
N ARG A 143 -8.38 -11.09 -24.42
CA ARG A 143 -7.61 -10.07 -23.68
C ARG A 143 -8.35 -9.74 -22.40
N LYS A 144 -7.62 -9.69 -21.31
CA LYS A 144 -8.14 -9.31 -19.98
C LYS A 144 -7.30 -8.19 -19.40
N THR A 145 -7.91 -7.45 -18.49
CA THR A 145 -7.23 -6.49 -17.60
C THR A 145 -7.24 -7.01 -16.17
N PRO A 146 -6.41 -6.50 -15.27
CA PRO A 146 -6.58 -6.74 -13.83
C PRO A 146 -7.96 -6.28 -13.37
N ASP A 147 -8.72 -7.17 -12.71
CA ASP A 147 -10.11 -6.87 -12.30
C ASP A 147 -10.18 -5.58 -11.46
N ARG A 148 -9.21 -5.35 -10.56
CA ARG A 148 -9.15 -4.19 -9.68
C ARG A 148 -8.24 -3.07 -10.19
N GLY A 149 -7.44 -3.33 -11.26
CA GLY A 149 -6.43 -2.38 -11.72
C GLY A 149 -5.25 -2.24 -10.77
N VAL A 150 -4.52 -1.11 -10.88
CA VAL A 150 -3.42 -0.74 -10.00
C VAL A 150 -3.52 0.75 -9.66
N LEU A 151 -3.51 1.08 -8.37
CA LEU A 151 -3.49 2.46 -7.89
C LEU A 151 -2.05 2.92 -7.68
N GLU A 152 -1.60 3.88 -8.49
CA GLU A 152 -0.31 4.55 -8.34
C GLU A 152 -0.51 5.89 -7.63
N VAL A 153 0.23 6.10 -6.55
CA VAL A 153 0.26 7.38 -5.83
C VAL A 153 1.71 7.83 -5.70
N THR A 154 1.98 9.09 -6.05
CA THR A 154 3.32 9.70 -5.96
C THR A 154 3.37 10.66 -4.78
N PHE A 155 4.46 10.58 -4.03
CA PHE A 155 4.77 11.41 -2.89
C PHE A 155 6.11 12.12 -3.08
N ASP A 156 6.34 13.17 -2.28
CA ASP A 156 7.64 13.81 -2.12
C ASP A 156 7.93 13.91 -0.63
N SER A 157 9.03 13.32 -0.20
CA SER A 157 9.48 13.32 1.20
C SER A 157 10.91 13.82 1.27
N ASN A 158 11.11 14.96 1.90
CA ASN A 158 12.41 15.64 1.97
C ASN A 158 13.11 15.77 0.60
N GLY A 159 12.37 16.14 -0.45
CA GLY A 159 12.87 16.31 -1.81
C GLY A 159 13.13 15.00 -2.56
N THR A 160 12.78 13.85 -1.97
CA THR A 160 12.84 12.55 -2.65
C THR A 160 11.46 12.16 -3.14
N LYS A 161 11.30 12.11 -4.46
CA LYS A 161 10.05 11.58 -5.06
C LYS A 161 10.05 10.06 -4.99
N TRP A 162 8.93 9.51 -4.51
CA TRP A 162 8.71 8.07 -4.45
C TRP A 162 7.27 7.71 -4.79
N LYS A 163 7.04 6.47 -5.17
CA LYS A 163 5.73 5.98 -5.59
C LYS A 163 5.29 4.79 -4.76
N LEU A 164 3.98 4.68 -4.58
CA LEU A 164 3.34 3.50 -4.05
C LEU A 164 2.36 2.95 -5.09
N PHE A 165 2.51 1.67 -5.41
CA PHE A 165 1.59 0.91 -6.25
C PHE A 165 0.79 -0.03 -5.35
N ASN A 166 -0.49 0.24 -5.19
CA ASN A 166 -1.43 -0.64 -4.48
C ASN A 166 -2.09 -1.56 -5.49
N LEU A 167 -2.10 -2.86 -5.24
CA LEU A 167 -2.72 -3.86 -6.10
C LEU A 167 -3.47 -4.93 -5.28
N HIS A 168 -4.37 -5.63 -5.97
CA HIS A 168 -5.04 -6.82 -5.48
C HIS A 168 -5.17 -7.80 -6.65
N LEU A 169 -4.27 -8.78 -6.74
CA LEU A 169 -4.25 -9.74 -7.86
C LEU A 169 -5.45 -10.69 -7.80
N LYS A 170 -5.75 -11.33 -8.90
CA LYS A 170 -6.82 -12.32 -9.02
C LYS A 170 -6.74 -13.36 -7.92
N SER A 171 -7.84 -13.54 -7.21
CA SER A 171 -7.98 -14.57 -6.17
C SER A 171 -7.88 -15.99 -6.76
N LYS A 172 -7.73 -16.99 -5.89
CA LYS A 172 -7.72 -18.41 -6.32
C LYS A 172 -9.08 -18.90 -6.80
N TRP A 173 -10.16 -18.20 -6.52
CA TRP A 173 -11.48 -18.58 -6.99
C TRP A 173 -11.62 -18.37 -8.51
N THR A 174 -12.13 -19.38 -9.20
CA THR A 174 -12.37 -19.38 -10.64
C THR A 174 -13.41 -20.43 -11.01
N GLU A 175 -14.23 -20.13 -12.00
CA GLU A 175 -15.14 -21.10 -12.65
C GLU A 175 -14.44 -21.86 -13.79
N ARG A 176 -13.25 -21.39 -14.18
CA ARG A 176 -12.52 -21.93 -15.32
C ARG A 176 -11.78 -23.22 -14.97
N LYS A 177 -12.24 -24.34 -15.51
CA LYS A 177 -11.69 -25.68 -15.20
C LYS A 177 -10.28 -25.90 -15.73
N ASP A 178 -9.88 -25.22 -16.81
CA ASP A 178 -8.56 -25.28 -17.44
C ASP A 178 -7.52 -24.33 -16.81
N ASP A 179 -7.94 -23.54 -15.83
CA ASP A 179 -7.05 -22.73 -14.98
C ASP A 179 -7.46 -22.85 -13.51
N PRO A 180 -7.29 -24.05 -12.88
CA PRO A 180 -7.67 -24.23 -11.49
C PRO A 180 -6.88 -23.29 -10.57
N GLU A 181 -7.57 -22.69 -9.59
CA GLU A 181 -7.06 -21.66 -8.71
C GLU A 181 -6.57 -20.38 -9.44
N ALA A 182 -7.00 -20.16 -10.70
CA ALA A 182 -6.63 -18.98 -11.51
C ALA A 182 -5.10 -18.73 -11.57
N LYS A 183 -4.30 -19.77 -11.57
CA LYS A 183 -2.81 -19.67 -11.52
C LYS A 183 -2.25 -18.99 -12.76
N ILE A 184 -2.74 -19.40 -13.96
CA ILE A 184 -2.29 -18.83 -15.24
C ILE A 184 -2.72 -17.38 -15.32
N ARG A 185 -3.99 -17.08 -14.96
CA ARG A 185 -4.51 -15.72 -14.96
C ARG A 185 -3.68 -14.80 -14.08
N ARG A 186 -3.45 -15.17 -12.83
CA ARG A 186 -2.71 -14.39 -11.85
C ARG A 186 -1.24 -14.17 -12.26
N GLU A 187 -0.60 -15.19 -12.86
CA GLU A 187 0.78 -15.04 -13.37
C GLU A 187 0.84 -14.05 -14.53
N ARG A 188 -0.10 -14.13 -15.49
CA ARG A 188 -0.15 -13.22 -16.64
C ARG A 188 -0.49 -11.79 -16.23
N GLU A 189 -1.43 -11.62 -15.32
CA GLU A 189 -1.77 -10.36 -14.68
C GLU A 189 -0.53 -9.74 -14.02
N ALA A 190 0.15 -10.47 -13.14
CA ALA A 190 1.36 -10.03 -12.46
C ALA A 190 2.48 -9.63 -13.44
N ARG A 191 2.65 -10.39 -14.53
CA ARG A 191 3.62 -10.09 -15.59
C ARG A 191 3.28 -8.80 -16.31
N ALA A 192 2.02 -8.61 -16.70
CA ALA A 192 1.58 -7.40 -17.41
C ALA A 192 1.72 -6.15 -16.53
N ILE A 193 1.31 -6.24 -15.27
CA ILE A 193 1.51 -5.15 -14.30
C ILE A 193 3.00 -4.82 -14.18
N ARG A 194 3.86 -5.80 -13.92
CA ARG A 194 5.31 -5.60 -13.84
C ARG A 194 5.87 -4.92 -15.09
N ASP A 195 5.46 -5.34 -16.29
CA ASP A 195 5.95 -4.77 -17.55
C ASP A 195 5.50 -3.31 -17.71
N SER A 196 4.28 -2.97 -17.31
CA SER A 196 3.79 -1.59 -17.24
C SER A 196 4.59 -0.73 -16.26
N LEU A 197 4.85 -1.25 -15.05
CA LEU A 197 5.66 -0.55 -14.05
C LEU A 197 7.09 -0.30 -14.55
N ARG A 198 7.72 -1.29 -15.19
CA ARG A 198 9.06 -1.15 -15.77
C ARG A 198 9.12 -0.12 -16.88
N LYS A 199 8.09 -0.04 -17.73
CA LYS A 199 8.02 0.96 -18.80
C LYS A 199 8.02 2.38 -18.25
N SER A 200 7.32 2.60 -17.14
CA SER A 200 7.20 3.91 -16.50
C SER A 200 8.35 4.21 -15.52
N ASN A 201 9.02 3.18 -15.01
CA ASN A 201 10.09 3.26 -14.02
C ASN A 201 11.20 2.27 -14.37
N PRO A 202 11.92 2.49 -15.46
CA PRO A 202 13.00 1.58 -15.87
C PRO A 202 14.11 1.55 -14.79
N PRO A 203 14.77 0.39 -14.60
CA PRO A 203 15.76 0.20 -13.52
C PRO A 203 16.89 1.24 -13.53
N GLU A 204 17.26 1.74 -14.69
CA GLU A 204 18.32 2.74 -14.90
C GLU A 204 17.99 4.09 -14.24
N MET A 205 16.70 4.40 -14.06
CA MET A 205 16.25 5.63 -13.38
C MET A 205 16.43 5.57 -11.86
N ASN A 206 16.79 4.43 -11.28
CA ASN A 206 16.88 4.24 -9.81
C ASN A 206 15.63 4.75 -9.05
N SER A 207 14.46 4.54 -9.62
CA SER A 207 13.21 5.05 -9.09
C SER A 207 12.90 4.45 -7.72
N HIS A 208 12.50 5.30 -6.79
CA HIS A 208 12.04 4.88 -5.47
C HIS A 208 10.57 4.49 -5.55
N TYR A 209 10.25 3.20 -5.44
CA TYR A 209 8.85 2.79 -5.31
C TYR A 209 8.65 1.53 -4.47
N LEU A 210 7.43 1.42 -3.96
CA LEU A 210 6.89 0.25 -3.29
C LEU A 210 5.77 -0.34 -4.14
N VAL A 211 5.67 -1.67 -4.15
CA VAL A 211 4.47 -2.39 -4.62
C VAL A 211 3.90 -3.11 -3.41
N VAL A 212 2.66 -2.78 -3.04
CA VAL A 212 2.01 -3.30 -1.84
C VAL A 212 0.64 -3.87 -2.16
N GLY A 213 0.14 -4.75 -1.33
CA GLY A 213 -1.21 -5.27 -1.44
C GLY A 213 -1.31 -6.78 -1.26
N ASP A 214 -2.47 -7.30 -1.66
CA ASP A 214 -2.78 -8.72 -1.69
C ASP A 214 -2.42 -9.34 -3.06
N PHE A 215 -1.37 -10.14 -3.07
CA PHE A 215 -0.91 -10.84 -4.28
C PHE A 215 -1.64 -12.17 -4.50
N ASN A 216 -2.49 -12.61 -3.57
CA ASN A 216 -3.26 -13.85 -3.62
C ASN A 216 -2.41 -15.10 -3.93
N ASP A 217 -1.11 -15.06 -3.62
CA ASP A 217 -0.19 -16.17 -3.87
C ASP A 217 1.01 -16.18 -2.91
N HIS A 218 1.68 -17.33 -2.84
CA HIS A 218 2.79 -17.57 -1.93
C HIS A 218 4.11 -16.95 -2.43
N ARG A 219 5.03 -16.67 -1.50
CA ARG A 219 6.32 -15.98 -1.74
C ARG A 219 7.15 -16.54 -2.90
N ASN A 220 7.07 -17.85 -3.17
CA ASN A 220 7.86 -18.53 -4.20
C ASN A 220 7.06 -18.80 -5.48
N SER A 221 5.85 -18.24 -5.59
CA SER A 221 4.96 -18.43 -6.75
C SER A 221 5.45 -17.66 -7.98
N ALA A 222 4.92 -18.06 -9.14
CA ALA A 222 5.24 -17.36 -10.38
C ALA A 222 4.82 -15.88 -10.35
N PRO A 223 3.61 -15.47 -9.88
CA PRO A 223 3.24 -14.07 -9.76
C PRO A 223 4.25 -13.24 -8.97
N LEU A 224 4.67 -13.70 -7.78
CA LEU A 224 5.63 -12.97 -6.96
C LEU A 224 6.99 -12.82 -7.66
N ARG A 225 7.51 -13.91 -8.26
CA ARG A 225 8.77 -13.86 -9.01
C ARG A 225 8.77 -12.83 -10.13
N ARG A 226 7.59 -12.57 -10.76
CA ARG A 226 7.48 -11.55 -11.82
C ARG A 226 7.84 -10.15 -11.33
N PHE A 227 7.46 -9.80 -10.10
CA PHE A 227 7.80 -8.50 -9.52
C PHE A 227 9.24 -8.43 -8.99
N LEU A 228 9.86 -9.54 -8.64
CA LEU A 228 11.18 -9.53 -8.01
C LEU A 228 12.31 -9.33 -9.02
N GLN A 229 12.25 -9.99 -10.18
CA GLN A 229 13.34 -9.91 -11.17
C GLN A 229 12.90 -10.19 -12.60
N VAL A 230 13.69 -9.69 -13.56
CA VAL A 230 13.64 -10.04 -14.97
C VAL A 230 15.05 -10.37 -15.43
N ASN A 231 15.27 -11.60 -15.90
CA ASN A 231 16.60 -12.15 -16.16
C ASN A 231 17.50 -11.93 -14.91
N ASP A 232 18.66 -11.32 -15.07
CA ASP A 232 19.59 -11.02 -13.97
C ASP A 232 19.33 -9.67 -13.27
N THR A 233 18.32 -8.92 -13.75
CA THR A 233 17.99 -7.60 -13.17
C THR A 233 17.00 -7.73 -12.02
N VAL A 234 17.43 -7.36 -10.82
CA VAL A 234 16.55 -7.22 -9.65
C VAL A 234 15.69 -5.98 -9.81
N LEU A 235 14.37 -6.15 -9.76
CA LEU A 235 13.39 -5.06 -9.83
C LEU A 235 12.99 -4.59 -8.44
N THR A 236 12.59 -5.53 -7.59
CA THR A 236 12.21 -5.27 -6.19
C THR A 236 12.69 -6.41 -5.30
N SER A 237 12.78 -6.13 -4.02
CA SER A 237 12.99 -7.12 -2.97
C SER A 237 11.79 -7.15 -2.02
N MET A 238 11.46 -8.35 -1.57
CA MET A 238 10.38 -8.56 -0.60
C MET A 238 10.86 -8.17 0.80
N ILE A 239 10.16 -7.23 1.44
CA ILE A 239 10.45 -6.86 2.83
C ILE A 239 9.97 -7.99 3.76
N PRO A 240 10.85 -8.51 4.63
CA PRO A 240 10.50 -9.59 5.55
C PRO A 240 9.69 -9.05 6.74
N CYS A 241 8.35 -9.09 6.63
CA CYS A 241 7.46 -8.78 7.76
C CYS A 241 7.22 -10.03 8.60
N GLU A 242 7.17 -9.85 9.92
CA GLU A 242 6.84 -10.90 10.89
C GLU A 242 6.04 -10.33 12.07
N ASP A 243 5.26 -11.17 12.73
CA ASP A 243 4.50 -10.80 13.92
C ASP A 243 5.35 -10.85 15.19
N SER A 244 4.76 -10.60 16.36
CA SER A 244 5.45 -10.60 17.66
C SER A 244 6.06 -11.96 18.04
N ARG A 245 5.61 -13.04 17.39
CA ARG A 245 6.07 -14.44 17.62
C ARG A 245 6.98 -14.95 16.50
N GLY A 246 7.30 -14.11 15.49
CA GLY A 246 8.10 -14.48 14.34
C GLY A 246 7.32 -15.22 13.23
N HIS A 247 5.99 -15.30 13.31
CA HIS A 247 5.19 -15.87 12.24
C HIS A 247 5.09 -14.90 11.05
N ARG A 248 4.92 -15.48 9.85
CA ARG A 248 4.95 -14.70 8.58
C ARG A 248 3.69 -14.86 7.73
N TRP A 249 2.66 -15.54 8.25
CA TRP A 249 1.38 -15.64 7.55
C TRP A 249 0.60 -14.32 7.67
N THR A 250 -0.17 -14.00 6.64
CA THR A 250 -0.98 -12.78 6.61
C THR A 250 -2.46 -13.06 6.40
N GLN A 251 -2.84 -14.25 5.95
CA GLN A 251 -4.23 -14.63 5.71
C GLN A 251 -4.54 -15.96 6.40
N HIS A 252 -5.70 -16.01 7.08
CA HIS A 252 -6.25 -17.22 7.69
C HIS A 252 -7.58 -17.58 7.04
N TRP A 253 -7.59 -18.67 6.28
CA TRP A 253 -8.82 -19.21 5.72
C TRP A 253 -9.46 -20.21 6.68
N ALA A 254 -10.40 -19.75 7.50
CA ALA A 254 -11.01 -20.53 8.58
C ALA A 254 -11.70 -21.82 8.11
N LYS A 255 -12.31 -21.83 6.90
CA LYS A 255 -12.98 -23.03 6.36
C LYS A 255 -12.05 -24.22 6.17
N ALA A 256 -10.77 -23.97 5.89
CA ALA A 256 -9.78 -25.02 5.65
C ALA A 256 -8.70 -25.05 6.75
N ASP A 257 -8.86 -24.24 7.80
CA ASP A 257 -7.87 -24.04 8.87
C ASP A 257 -6.44 -23.86 8.31
N SER A 258 -6.33 -23.00 7.28
CA SER A 258 -5.08 -22.81 6.57
C SER A 258 -4.56 -21.38 6.71
N TYR A 259 -3.24 -21.27 6.89
CA TYR A 259 -2.52 -20.02 7.05
C TYR A 259 -1.63 -19.78 5.83
N SER A 260 -1.76 -18.61 5.21
CA SER A 260 -1.02 -18.26 4.00
C SER A 260 -0.38 -16.88 4.15
N ARG A 261 0.70 -16.63 3.39
CA ARG A 261 1.24 -15.29 3.23
C ARG A 261 0.87 -14.81 1.84
N PHE A 262 -0.05 -13.86 1.74
CA PHE A 262 -0.57 -13.28 0.50
C PHE A 262 -0.31 -11.79 0.38
N ASP A 263 -0.08 -11.12 1.50
CA ASP A 263 0.17 -9.68 1.55
C ASP A 263 1.66 -9.40 1.62
N TYR A 264 2.13 -8.47 0.79
CA TYR A 264 3.55 -8.15 0.67
C TYR A 264 3.79 -6.65 0.53
N ILE A 265 4.98 -6.22 0.97
CA ILE A 265 5.60 -4.95 0.63
C ILE A 265 6.86 -5.29 -0.16
N LEU A 266 6.88 -4.92 -1.44
CA LEU A 266 8.03 -5.07 -2.31
C LEU A 266 8.66 -3.70 -2.53
N ALA A 267 9.98 -3.60 -2.38
CA ALA A 267 10.73 -2.35 -2.47
C ALA A 267 11.79 -2.41 -3.57
N THR A 268 11.92 -1.37 -4.37
CA THR A 268 13.07 -1.21 -5.29
C THR A 268 14.38 -1.10 -4.51
N PRO A 269 15.54 -1.41 -5.12
CA PRO A 269 16.82 -1.29 -4.44
C PRO A 269 17.08 0.09 -3.81
N PRO A 270 16.77 1.25 -4.46
CA PRO A 270 16.90 2.54 -3.79
C PRO A 270 15.93 2.72 -2.62
N MET A 271 14.69 2.23 -2.73
CA MET A 271 13.72 2.31 -1.65
C MET A 271 14.07 1.40 -0.47
N LEU A 272 14.65 0.23 -0.77
CA LEU A 272 15.12 -0.70 0.27
C LEU A 272 16.24 -0.11 1.14
N LYS A 273 17.09 0.76 0.59
CA LYS A 273 18.12 1.48 1.35
C LYS A 273 17.54 2.46 2.39
N ARG A 274 16.28 2.84 2.22
CA ARG A 274 15.54 3.71 3.14
C ARG A 274 14.78 2.95 4.23
N LEU A 275 14.70 1.63 4.12
CA LEU A 275 14.01 0.79 5.10
C LEU A 275 14.68 0.92 6.48
N VAL A 276 13.91 1.25 7.49
CA VAL A 276 14.34 1.20 8.88
C VAL A 276 14.44 -0.26 9.31
N VAL A 277 15.62 -0.74 9.60
CA VAL A 277 15.89 -2.13 9.96
C VAL A 277 15.05 -2.55 11.17
N GLY A 278 14.36 -3.70 11.07
CA GLY A 278 13.52 -4.25 12.15
C GLY A 278 12.15 -3.59 12.31
N SER A 279 11.81 -2.59 11.49
CA SER A 279 10.50 -1.92 11.54
C SER A 279 9.37 -2.69 10.87
N ALA A 280 9.68 -3.61 9.97
CA ALA A 280 8.69 -4.35 9.20
C ALA A 280 7.95 -5.37 10.06
N LYS A 281 6.62 -5.21 10.17
CA LYS A 281 5.78 -6.01 11.07
C LYS A 281 4.52 -6.51 10.38
N ILE A 282 3.99 -7.61 10.92
CA ILE A 282 2.62 -8.08 10.71
C ILE A 282 1.88 -7.79 12.02
N VAL A 283 0.74 -7.12 11.93
CA VAL A 283 -0.06 -6.81 13.11
C VAL A 283 -0.70 -8.09 13.65
N ASP A 284 -0.47 -8.36 14.92
CA ASP A 284 -1.11 -9.42 15.68
C ASP A 284 -1.77 -8.82 16.93
N GLY A 285 -2.68 -9.55 17.51
CA GLY A 285 -3.44 -9.10 18.68
C GLY A 285 -4.90 -9.52 18.59
N PRO A 286 -5.69 -9.23 19.61
CA PRO A 286 -7.06 -9.72 19.72
C PRO A 286 -7.99 -9.21 18.61
N ASP A 287 -7.73 -8.00 18.09
CA ASP A 287 -8.53 -7.40 17.03
C ASP A 287 -8.22 -7.95 15.63
N SER A 288 -7.02 -8.54 15.41
CA SER A 288 -6.58 -8.94 14.06
C SER A 288 -7.50 -9.95 13.39
N ALA A 289 -7.85 -11.04 14.10
CA ALA A 289 -8.73 -12.09 13.57
C ALA A 289 -10.20 -11.64 13.46
N LEU A 290 -10.59 -10.61 14.22
CA LEU A 290 -11.95 -10.06 14.19
C LEU A 290 -12.11 -9.03 13.05
N ALA A 291 -11.08 -8.25 12.77
CA ALA A 291 -11.11 -7.18 11.77
C ALA A 291 -11.18 -7.70 10.33
N SER A 292 -10.39 -8.73 10.04
CA SER A 292 -10.24 -9.31 8.70
C SER A 292 -9.65 -10.72 8.79
N ASP A 293 -9.87 -11.54 7.77
CA ASP A 293 -9.13 -12.78 7.55
C ASP A 293 -7.68 -12.53 7.07
N HIS A 294 -7.38 -11.26 6.70
CA HIS A 294 -6.03 -10.77 6.46
C HIS A 294 -5.50 -9.95 7.63
N ARG A 295 -4.18 -9.98 7.81
CA ARG A 295 -3.46 -9.21 8.84
C ARG A 295 -2.76 -8.03 8.17
N MET A 296 -2.93 -6.83 8.77
CA MET A 296 -2.24 -5.63 8.31
C MET A 296 -0.72 -5.83 8.40
N ILE A 297 0.00 -5.39 7.37
CA ILE A 297 1.46 -5.36 7.33
C ILE A 297 1.93 -3.92 7.20
N PHE A 298 3.09 -3.58 7.80
CA PHE A 298 3.68 -2.26 7.65
C PHE A 298 5.20 -2.29 7.75
N ALA A 299 5.84 -1.22 7.28
CA ALA A 299 7.28 -0.96 7.43
C ALA A 299 7.54 0.54 7.49
N ASP A 300 8.61 0.95 8.19
CA ASP A 300 9.04 2.35 8.29
C ASP A 300 10.20 2.62 7.31
N PHE A 301 10.17 3.79 6.68
CA PHE A 301 11.18 4.27 5.72
C PHE A 301 11.69 5.64 6.16
N GLN A 302 12.99 5.89 5.96
CA GLN A 302 13.68 7.13 6.33
C GLN A 302 13.98 7.95 5.08
N PHE A 303 13.48 9.19 5.03
CA PHE A 303 13.68 10.13 3.93
C PHE A 303 14.50 11.36 4.33
#